data_4156fba17649625a9bac7dc62c46c23f
#
_entry.id   4156fba17649625a9bac7dc62c46c23f
#
_cell.length_a   1.000
_cell.length_b   1.000
_cell.length_c   1.000
_cell.angle_alpha   90.00
_cell.angle_beta   90.00
_cell.angle_gamma   90.00
#
_symmetry.space_group_name_H-M   'P 1'
#
loop_
_entity.id
_entity.type
_entity.pdbx_description
1 polymer ?
#
loop_
_entity_poly.entity_id
_entity_poly.type
_entity_poly.pdbx_seq_one_letter_code
_entity_poly.pdbx_strand_id
1 'polypeptide(L)'
;MEECLQDFKEWYGLKSPFDGFYYCYSSPEQQWAYYARYIQSMWDAATGQPYYDLRDIVAEKEVFVLTTNIDMQFERIFQKERICDYQGNIGYLQCSQPCHDQILFQCKNDSQDERKYPGAASYFRASAKM
;
A
#
# COMPACT_ATOMS: atom_id res chain seq x y z
N MET A 1 -2.21 -3.03 -12.37
CA MET A 1 -3.01 -2.34 -11.31
C MET A 1 -4.48 -2.19 -11.70
N GLU A 2 -4.81 -1.65 -12.87
CA GLU A 2 -6.23 -1.48 -13.28
C GLU A 2 -7.00 -2.79 -13.33
N GLU A 3 -6.41 -3.86 -13.83
CA GLU A 3 -7.05 -5.18 -13.89
C GLU A 3 -7.41 -5.75 -12.50
N CYS A 4 -6.59 -5.49 -11.49
CA CYS A 4 -6.82 -5.98 -10.13
C CYS A 4 -8.00 -5.31 -9.42
N LEU A 5 -8.45 -4.16 -9.91
CA LEU A 5 -9.54 -3.36 -9.33
C LEU A 5 -10.73 -3.19 -10.27
N GLN A 6 -10.78 -3.96 -11.36
CA GLN A 6 -11.79 -3.82 -12.39
C GLN A 6 -13.20 -4.09 -11.84
N ASP A 7 -13.37 -5.11 -10.99
CA ASP A 7 -14.62 -5.43 -10.33
C ASP A 7 -15.12 -4.29 -9.42
N PHE A 8 -14.23 -3.67 -8.65
CA PHE A 8 -14.57 -2.48 -7.84
C PHE A 8 -14.96 -1.28 -8.70
N LYS A 9 -14.26 -1.10 -9.82
CA LYS A 9 -14.60 -0.05 -10.79
C LYS A 9 -16.02 -0.23 -11.33
N GLU A 10 -16.40 -1.45 -11.66
CA GLU A 10 -17.73 -1.77 -12.17
C GLU A 10 -18.81 -1.68 -11.09
N TRP A 11 -18.57 -2.24 -9.89
CA TRP A 11 -19.55 -2.25 -8.81
C TRP A 11 -19.83 -0.88 -8.20
N TYR A 12 -18.81 -0.03 -8.11
CA TYR A 12 -18.91 1.26 -7.44
C TYR A 12 -18.83 2.46 -8.40
N GLY A 13 -18.70 2.22 -9.72
CA GLY A 13 -18.63 3.28 -10.72
C GLY A 13 -17.37 4.14 -10.61
N LEU A 14 -16.25 3.58 -10.14
CA LEU A 14 -15.00 4.30 -9.95
C LEU A 14 -14.39 4.64 -11.31
N LYS A 15 -13.93 5.88 -11.50
CA LYS A 15 -13.27 6.32 -12.73
C LYS A 15 -11.76 6.08 -12.70
N SER A 16 -11.18 6.12 -11.51
CA SER A 16 -9.76 5.87 -11.27
C SER A 16 -9.54 5.05 -10.00
N PRO A 17 -8.37 4.42 -9.83
CA PRO A 17 -8.03 3.74 -8.58
C PRO A 17 -8.01 4.66 -7.35
N PHE A 18 -7.80 5.97 -7.54
CA PHE A 18 -7.84 6.92 -6.42
C PHE A 18 -9.24 7.20 -5.90
N ASP A 19 -10.26 7.09 -6.75
CA ASP A 19 -11.64 7.34 -6.36
C ASP A 19 -12.11 6.41 -5.24
N GLY A 20 -11.59 5.19 -5.21
CA GLY A 20 -11.92 4.22 -4.18
C GLY A 20 -11.47 4.59 -2.76
N PHE A 21 -10.47 5.47 -2.62
CA PHE A 21 -10.07 5.98 -1.30
C PHE A 21 -11.04 7.01 -0.74
N TYR A 22 -11.80 7.67 -1.60
CA TYR A 22 -12.77 8.71 -1.25
C TYR A 22 -14.22 8.24 -1.37
N TYR A 23 -14.42 7.00 -1.81
CA TYR A 23 -15.76 6.44 -1.97
C TYR A 23 -16.39 6.17 -0.60
N CYS A 24 -17.68 6.52 -0.46
CA CYS A 24 -18.45 6.26 0.76
C CYS A 24 -19.01 4.83 0.72
N TYR A 25 -18.24 3.87 1.17
CA TYR A 25 -18.66 2.47 1.25
C TYR A 25 -19.78 2.27 2.28
N SER A 26 -20.66 1.31 2.03
CA SER A 26 -21.79 1.00 2.93
C SER A 26 -21.33 0.31 4.22
N SER A 27 -20.14 -0.27 4.25
CA SER A 27 -19.56 -0.88 5.44
C SER A 27 -18.04 -0.77 5.47
N PRO A 28 -17.42 -0.84 6.67
CA PRO A 28 -15.96 -0.88 6.81
C PRO A 28 -15.33 -2.07 6.09
N GLU A 29 -16.01 -3.21 6.01
CA GLU A 29 -15.52 -4.41 5.33
C GLU A 29 -15.30 -4.16 3.84
N GLN A 30 -16.24 -3.49 3.19
CA GLN A 30 -16.13 -3.12 1.77
C GLN A 30 -14.97 -2.15 1.53
N GLN A 31 -14.83 -1.15 2.41
CA GLN A 31 -13.74 -0.19 2.35
C GLN A 31 -12.39 -0.89 2.49
N TRP A 32 -12.25 -1.75 3.50
CA TRP A 32 -11.01 -2.49 3.74
C TRP A 32 -10.73 -3.53 2.67
N ALA A 33 -11.75 -4.14 2.05
CA ALA A 33 -11.58 -5.02 0.90
C ALA A 33 -10.92 -4.28 -0.27
N TYR A 34 -11.37 -3.03 -0.54
CA TYR A 34 -10.74 -2.18 -1.55
C TYR A 34 -9.29 -1.85 -1.19
N TYR A 35 -9.03 -1.37 0.03
CA TYR A 35 -7.69 -1.00 0.48
C TYR A 35 -6.72 -2.18 0.45
N ALA A 36 -7.14 -3.33 0.95
CA ALA A 36 -6.32 -4.53 0.96
C ALA A 36 -5.91 -4.94 -0.46
N ARG A 37 -6.85 -4.92 -1.42
CA ARG A 37 -6.55 -5.27 -2.81
C ARG A 37 -5.67 -4.23 -3.47
N TYR A 38 -5.87 -2.95 -3.20
CA TYR A 38 -5.01 -1.88 -3.70
C TYR A 38 -3.57 -2.05 -3.18
N ILE A 39 -3.39 -2.23 -1.87
CA ILE A 39 -2.09 -2.46 -1.25
C ILE A 39 -1.41 -3.70 -1.83
N GLN A 40 -2.16 -4.82 -1.98
CA GLN A 40 -1.63 -6.04 -2.57
C GLN A 40 -1.17 -5.81 -4.00
N SER A 41 -1.94 -5.08 -4.80
CA SER A 41 -1.55 -4.75 -6.18
C SER A 41 -0.26 -3.94 -6.27
N MET A 42 -0.01 -3.07 -5.30
CA MET A 42 1.26 -2.31 -5.18
C MET A 42 2.43 -3.21 -4.80
N TRP A 43 2.20 -4.16 -3.88
CA TRP A 43 3.22 -5.15 -3.50
C TRP A 43 3.61 -6.06 -4.67
N ASP A 44 2.65 -6.47 -5.47
CA ASP A 44 2.85 -7.40 -6.58
C ASP A 44 3.34 -6.71 -7.85
N ALA A 45 3.16 -5.39 -7.97
CA ALA A 45 3.61 -4.63 -9.12
C ALA A 45 5.14 -4.71 -9.28
N ALA A 46 5.60 -4.98 -10.49
CA ALA A 46 7.01 -4.83 -10.82
C ALA A 46 7.43 -3.35 -10.73
N THR A 47 8.67 -3.14 -10.33
CA THR A 47 9.24 -1.79 -10.34
C THR A 47 9.31 -1.25 -11.76
N GLY A 48 8.80 -0.05 -11.96
CA GLY A 48 8.77 0.60 -13.27
C GLY A 48 10.16 1.05 -13.73
N GLN A 49 10.38 1.06 -15.05
CA GLN A 49 11.64 1.47 -15.65
C GLN A 49 12.14 2.84 -15.17
N PRO A 50 11.30 3.88 -14.97
CA PRO A 50 11.76 5.17 -14.48
C PRO A 50 12.55 5.13 -13.17
N TYR A 51 12.24 4.18 -12.27
CA TYR A 51 12.98 4.03 -11.01
C TYR A 51 14.39 3.49 -11.24
N TYR A 52 14.55 2.55 -12.18
CA TYR A 52 15.86 2.04 -12.58
C TYR A 52 16.68 3.12 -13.28
N ASP A 53 16.05 3.90 -14.16
CA ASP A 53 16.72 5.01 -14.85
C ASP A 53 17.23 6.06 -13.85
N LEU A 54 16.43 6.40 -12.84
CA LEU A 54 16.86 7.30 -11.76
C LEU A 54 18.05 6.74 -11.00
N ARG A 55 18.02 5.45 -10.63
CA ARG A 55 19.15 4.79 -9.97
C ARG A 55 20.42 4.89 -10.82
N ASP A 56 20.31 4.63 -12.12
CA ASP A 56 21.46 4.61 -13.01
C ASP A 56 22.05 6.02 -13.21
N ILE A 57 21.20 7.06 -13.28
CA ILE A 57 21.65 8.47 -13.35
C ILE A 57 22.46 8.88 -12.11
N VAL A 58 22.17 8.30 -10.96
CA VAL A 58 22.80 8.68 -9.68
C VAL A 58 23.77 7.63 -9.14
N ALA A 59 24.08 6.58 -9.91
CA ALA A 59 24.81 5.39 -9.44
C ALA A 59 26.17 5.71 -8.79
N GLU A 60 26.87 6.75 -9.26
CA GLU A 60 28.17 7.17 -8.75
C GLU A 60 28.10 8.40 -7.82
N LYS A 61 26.92 8.72 -7.33
CA LYS A 61 26.70 9.90 -6.49
C LYS A 61 26.22 9.50 -5.11
N GLU A 62 26.56 10.30 -4.12
CA GLU A 62 25.88 10.27 -2.83
C GLU A 62 24.46 10.83 -3.02
N VAL A 63 23.46 9.99 -2.77
CA VAL A 63 22.05 10.39 -2.92
C VAL A 63 21.27 10.18 -1.63
N PHE A 64 20.26 11.03 -1.45
CA PHE A 64 19.19 10.85 -0.50
C PHE A 64 17.86 11.07 -1.24
N VAL A 65 16.92 10.16 -1.09
CA VAL A 65 15.60 10.23 -1.72
C VAL A 65 14.61 10.84 -0.75
N LEU A 66 14.05 12.00 -1.10
CA LEU A 66 12.90 12.58 -0.45
C LEU A 66 11.71 12.44 -1.40
N THR A 67 10.71 11.67 -1.03
CA THR A 67 9.60 11.35 -1.92
C THR A 67 8.24 11.57 -1.27
N THR A 68 7.27 11.95 -2.09
CA THR A 68 5.84 11.93 -1.77
C THR A 68 5.12 10.75 -2.43
N ASN A 69 5.84 9.89 -3.17
CA ASN A 69 5.27 8.67 -3.70
C ASN A 69 5.01 7.68 -2.56
N ILE A 70 3.83 7.05 -2.60
CA ILE A 70 3.39 6.10 -1.57
C ILE A 70 3.47 4.64 -2.02
N ASP A 71 4.05 4.38 -3.20
CA ASP A 71 4.01 3.10 -3.92
C ASP A 71 5.11 2.10 -3.52
N MET A 72 5.93 2.43 -2.53
CA MET A 72 7.03 1.58 -2.01
C MET A 72 8.11 1.22 -3.06
N GLN A 73 8.13 1.87 -4.22
CA GLN A 73 9.04 1.48 -5.31
C GLN A 73 10.49 1.91 -5.03
N PHE A 74 10.69 3.06 -4.38
CA PHE A 74 12.03 3.52 -4.03
C PHE A 74 12.75 2.56 -3.08
N GLU A 75 12.04 1.94 -2.13
CA GLU A 75 12.60 0.96 -1.18
C GLU A 75 13.17 -0.30 -1.87
N ARG A 76 12.76 -0.58 -3.12
CA ARG A 76 13.26 -1.72 -3.89
C ARG A 76 14.55 -1.42 -4.65
N ILE A 77 14.87 -0.14 -4.80
CA ILE A 77 15.95 0.34 -5.66
C ILE A 77 17.07 0.99 -4.85
N PHE A 78 16.74 1.68 -3.77
CA PHE A 78 17.67 2.41 -2.92
C PHE A 78 17.72 1.80 -1.51
N GLN A 79 18.80 2.09 -0.80
CA GLN A 79 18.94 1.69 0.61
C GLN A 79 17.91 2.43 1.46
N LYS A 80 17.24 1.70 2.35
CA LYS A 80 16.14 2.24 3.16
C LYS A 80 16.57 3.43 4.02
N GLU A 81 17.80 3.42 4.51
CA GLU A 81 18.39 4.49 5.33
C GLU A 81 18.62 5.79 4.54
N ARG A 82 18.53 5.72 3.22
CA ARG A 82 18.67 6.86 2.30
C ARG A 82 17.33 7.33 1.72
N ILE A 83 16.21 6.88 2.29
CA ILE A 83 14.86 7.22 1.82
C ILE A 83 14.08 7.90 2.95
N CYS A 84 13.42 8.99 2.63
CA CYS A 84 12.40 9.61 3.46
C CYS A 84 11.08 9.66 2.69
N ASP A 85 10.13 8.85 3.11
CA ASP A 85 8.73 8.89 2.66
C ASP A 85 8.02 10.03 3.38
N TYR A 86 8.09 11.23 2.83
CA TYR A 86 7.66 12.46 3.51
C TYR A 86 6.20 12.42 3.99
N GLN A 87 5.33 11.76 3.26
CA GLN A 87 3.91 11.59 3.63
C GLN A 87 3.55 10.15 4.05
N GLY A 88 4.55 9.32 4.34
CA GLY A 88 4.39 7.89 4.59
C GLY A 88 4.23 7.09 3.31
N ASN A 89 4.00 5.79 3.44
CA ASN A 89 3.74 4.92 2.31
C ASN A 89 2.60 3.94 2.61
N ILE A 90 2.02 3.38 1.56
CA ILE A 90 0.83 2.52 1.64
C ILE A 90 1.12 1.13 2.22
N GLY A 91 2.39 0.77 2.38
CA GLY A 91 2.82 -0.51 2.94
C GLY A 91 2.66 -0.60 4.46
N TYR A 92 2.30 0.51 5.13
CA TYR A 92 2.15 0.56 6.57
C TYR A 92 0.76 1.00 7.00
N LEU A 93 0.28 0.41 8.07
CA LEU A 93 -0.96 0.79 8.76
C LEU A 93 -0.62 1.30 10.15
N GLN A 94 -1.46 2.18 10.66
CA GLN A 94 -1.42 2.62 12.06
C GLN A 94 -2.82 2.62 12.66
N CYS A 95 -2.91 2.45 13.98
CA CYS A 95 -4.17 2.61 14.67
C CYS A 95 -4.64 4.07 14.63
N SER A 96 -5.94 4.28 14.43
CA SER A 96 -6.55 5.62 14.49
C SER A 96 -6.49 6.25 15.88
N GLN A 97 -6.27 5.42 16.91
CA GLN A 97 -6.05 5.85 18.28
C GLN A 97 -4.85 5.10 18.86
N PRO A 98 -4.04 5.73 19.72
CA PRO A 98 -2.90 5.08 20.38
C PRO A 98 -3.41 4.02 21.37
N CYS A 99 -3.45 2.76 20.95
CA CYS A 99 -3.94 1.64 21.76
C CYS A 99 -2.83 0.69 22.20
N HIS A 100 -1.60 0.88 21.74
CA HIS A 100 -0.40 0.08 22.07
C HIS A 100 0.87 0.84 21.66
N ASP A 101 2.04 0.34 22.08
CA ASP A 101 3.34 1.00 21.83
C ASP A 101 3.82 0.86 20.37
N GLN A 102 3.34 -0.13 19.63
CA GLN A 102 3.67 -0.28 18.21
C GLN A 102 2.84 0.70 17.39
N ILE A 103 3.50 1.66 16.74
CA ILE A 103 2.83 2.73 15.99
C ILE A 103 2.49 2.32 14.57
N LEU A 104 3.40 1.59 13.89
CA LEU A 104 3.26 1.19 12.49
C LEU A 104 3.27 -0.33 12.34
N PHE A 105 2.41 -0.84 11.45
CA PHE A 105 2.31 -2.25 11.09
C PHE A 105 2.55 -2.41 9.60
N GLN A 106 3.49 -3.29 9.22
CA GLN A 106 3.72 -3.59 7.82
C GLN A 106 2.61 -4.51 7.28
N CYS A 107 1.87 -4.05 6.28
CA CYS A 107 0.70 -4.75 5.75
C CYS A 107 1.00 -6.19 5.31
N LYS A 108 2.17 -6.46 4.73
CA LYS A 108 2.51 -7.78 4.19
C LYS A 108 2.82 -8.82 5.27
N ASN A 109 3.47 -8.43 6.35
CA ASN A 109 3.96 -9.36 7.36
C ASN A 109 3.01 -9.49 8.55
N ASP A 110 2.38 -8.39 8.95
CA ASP A 110 1.60 -8.33 10.20
C ASP A 110 0.13 -8.65 9.99
N SER A 111 -0.44 -8.35 8.81
CA SER A 111 -1.86 -8.59 8.52
C SER A 111 -2.26 -10.06 8.46
N GLN A 112 -1.31 -10.99 8.33
CA GLN A 112 -1.56 -12.44 8.31
C GLN A 112 -1.48 -13.09 9.70
N ASP A 113 -1.01 -12.41 10.73
CA ASP A 113 -0.94 -12.95 12.09
C ASP A 113 -2.24 -12.64 12.87
N GLU A 114 -3.21 -13.55 12.76
CA GLU A 114 -4.49 -13.46 13.49
C GLU A 114 -4.33 -13.37 15.02
N ARG A 115 -3.20 -13.80 15.58
CA ARG A 115 -2.93 -13.74 17.01
C ARG A 115 -2.59 -12.32 17.45
N LYS A 116 -1.94 -11.55 16.58
CA LYS A 116 -1.62 -10.14 16.84
C LYS A 116 -2.82 -9.21 16.60
N TYR A 117 -3.62 -9.51 15.59
CA TYR A 117 -4.71 -8.62 15.13
C TYR A 117 -5.95 -9.44 14.82
N PRO A 118 -6.76 -9.77 15.84
CA PRO A 118 -8.02 -10.47 15.64
C PRO A 118 -8.92 -9.66 14.70
N GLY A 119 -9.19 -10.21 13.53
CA GLY A 119 -10.02 -9.56 12.52
C GLY A 119 -9.27 -8.95 11.32
N ALA A 120 -8.00 -8.56 11.42
CA ALA A 120 -7.26 -8.02 10.26
C ALA A 120 -7.18 -9.05 9.12
N ALA A 121 -6.88 -10.30 9.43
CA ALA A 121 -6.81 -11.38 8.44
C ALA A 121 -8.17 -11.67 7.78
N SER A 122 -9.30 -11.40 8.45
CA SER A 122 -10.63 -11.59 7.88
C SER A 122 -10.91 -10.58 6.77
N TYR A 123 -10.45 -9.35 6.89
CA TYR A 123 -10.60 -8.32 5.85
C TYR A 123 -9.78 -8.66 4.60
N PHE A 124 -8.52 -9.11 4.79
CA PHE A 124 -7.68 -9.55 3.68
C PHE A 124 -8.21 -10.81 2.98
N ARG A 125 -8.80 -11.76 3.74
CA ARG A 125 -9.44 -12.97 3.16
C ARG A 125 -10.74 -12.64 2.45
N ALA A 126 -11.51 -11.66 2.91
CA ALA A 126 -12.72 -11.22 2.22
C ALA A 126 -12.40 -10.66 0.84
N SER A 127 -11.31 -9.91 0.69
CA SER A 127 -10.86 -9.35 -0.59
C SER A 127 -10.44 -10.43 -1.61
N ALA A 128 -10.04 -11.63 -1.16
CA ALA A 128 -9.62 -12.73 -2.03
C ALA A 128 -10.79 -13.60 -2.53
N LYS A 129 -12.00 -13.42 -1.99
CA LYS A 129 -13.20 -14.23 -2.30
C LYS A 129 -14.30 -13.46 -3.03
N MET A 130 -14.10 -12.18 -3.26
CA MET A 130 -14.92 -11.34 -4.11
C MET A 130 -14.24 -11.23 -5.50
#